data_2a507761f6abb494ef214c33ffba2727
#
_entry.id   2a507761f6abb494ef214c33ffba2727
#
_cell.length_a   1.000
_cell.length_b   1.000
_cell.length_c   1.000
_cell.angle_alpha   90.00
_cell.angle_beta   90.00
_cell.angle_gamma   90.00
#
_symmetry.space_group_name_H-M   'P 1'
#
loop_
_entity.id
_entity.type
_entity.pdbx_description
1 polymer ?
#
loop_
_entity_poly.entity_id
_entity_poly.type
_entity_poly.pdbx_seq_one_letter_code
_entity_poly.pdbx_strand_id
1 'polypeptide(L)'
;MPTPTIERLTVTMPADMVAVIKNAVADGGYASTSEVIREAMRDWKAKHSLQVLEFASLKADIDKGLADLAAGKTKDFDPARIIKRGRKLLAKRSPSA
;
A
#
# COMPACT_ATOMS: atom_id res chain seq x y z
N MET A 1 24.93 -3.66 14.32
CA MET A 1 23.96 -3.59 13.21
C MET A 1 24.56 -4.22 11.97
N PRO A 2 23.92 -5.21 11.42
CA PRO A 2 24.39 -5.73 10.16
C PRO A 2 24.21 -4.70 9.07
N THR A 3 25.21 -4.55 8.23
CA THR A 3 25.09 -3.72 7.03
C THR A 3 24.05 -4.32 6.08
N PRO A 4 23.26 -3.49 5.42
CA PRO A 4 22.31 -4.00 4.44
C PRO A 4 23.03 -4.78 3.36
N THR A 5 22.54 -5.95 3.05
CA THR A 5 23.03 -6.73 1.93
C THR A 5 22.47 -6.15 0.64
N ILE A 6 23.33 -5.93 -0.34
CA ILE A 6 22.88 -5.48 -1.65
C ILE A 6 22.58 -6.72 -2.49
N GLU A 7 21.36 -6.79 -2.96
CA GLU A 7 20.90 -7.87 -3.82
C GLU A 7 20.49 -7.34 -5.18
N ARG A 8 20.65 -8.14 -6.21
CA ARG A 8 20.23 -7.78 -7.54
C ARG A 8 18.85 -8.35 -7.81
N LEU A 9 18.00 -7.51 -8.35
CA LEU A 9 16.65 -7.88 -8.76
C LEU A 9 16.45 -7.44 -10.20
N THR A 10 15.99 -8.35 -11.03
CA THR A 10 15.68 -8.04 -12.43
C THR A 10 14.18 -7.95 -12.59
N VAL A 11 13.71 -6.84 -13.14
CA VAL A 11 12.29 -6.58 -13.35
C VAL A 11 12.06 -6.25 -14.83
N THR A 12 11.05 -6.88 -15.41
CA THR A 12 10.59 -6.57 -16.76
C THR A 12 9.49 -5.53 -16.67
N MET A 13 9.62 -4.46 -17.43
CA MET A 13 8.65 -3.36 -17.44
C MET A 13 8.19 -3.06 -18.86
N PRO A 14 6.96 -2.56 -19.03
CA PRO A 14 6.53 -2.02 -20.31
C PRO A 14 7.42 -0.87 -20.77
N ALA A 15 7.55 -0.72 -22.07
CA ALA A 15 8.43 0.29 -22.65
C ALA A 15 8.05 1.72 -22.25
N ASP A 16 6.77 2.00 -22.10
CA ASP A 16 6.29 3.32 -21.67
C ASP A 16 6.74 3.66 -20.24
N MET A 17 6.73 2.68 -19.34
CA MET A 17 7.23 2.87 -17.96
C MET A 17 8.73 3.09 -17.95
N VAL A 18 9.48 2.35 -18.76
CA VAL A 18 10.93 2.54 -18.88
C VAL A 18 11.24 3.93 -19.40
N ALA A 19 10.46 4.41 -20.37
CA ALA A 19 10.63 5.77 -20.90
C ALA A 19 10.42 6.84 -19.82
N VAL A 20 9.43 6.69 -18.97
CA VAL A 20 9.19 7.61 -17.85
C VAL A 20 10.41 7.67 -16.93
N ILE A 21 10.97 6.53 -16.59
CA ILE A 21 12.15 6.44 -15.73
C ILE A 21 13.34 7.14 -16.38
N LYS A 22 13.61 6.85 -17.64
CA LYS A 22 14.72 7.45 -18.38
C LYS A 22 14.57 8.96 -18.51
N ASN A 23 13.36 9.44 -18.76
CA ASN A 23 13.08 10.86 -18.84
C ASN A 23 13.32 11.57 -17.52
N ALA A 24 12.96 10.95 -16.41
CA ALA A 24 13.21 11.52 -15.08
C ALA A 24 14.70 11.71 -14.81
N VAL A 25 15.54 10.78 -15.26
CA VAL A 25 17.00 10.91 -15.14
C VAL A 25 17.52 11.97 -16.10
N ALA A 26 17.04 11.98 -17.34
CA ALA A 26 17.47 12.97 -18.36
C ALA A 26 17.12 14.41 -17.93
N ASP A 27 16.01 14.61 -17.25
CA ASP A 27 15.58 15.93 -16.77
C ASP A 27 16.40 16.41 -15.57
N GLY A 28 17.33 15.60 -15.07
CA GLY A 28 18.25 15.99 -14.01
C GLY A 28 17.71 15.86 -12.60
N GLY A 29 16.51 15.30 -12.42
CA GLY A 29 15.93 15.10 -11.11
C GLY A 29 16.53 13.93 -10.34
N TYR A 30 17.23 13.04 -11.03
CA TYR A 30 17.80 11.81 -10.45
C TYR A 30 19.17 11.54 -11.05
N ALA A 31 20.05 10.98 -10.25
CA ALA A 31 21.42 10.64 -10.70
C ALA A 31 21.46 9.39 -11.59
N SER A 32 20.51 8.48 -11.41
CA SER A 32 20.47 7.23 -12.16
C SER A 32 19.06 6.62 -12.11
N THR A 33 18.84 5.63 -12.97
CA THR A 33 17.57 4.87 -12.95
C THR A 33 17.38 4.16 -11.61
N SER A 34 18.46 3.70 -10.99
CA SER A 34 18.39 3.07 -9.66
C SER A 34 17.83 4.02 -8.61
N GLU A 35 18.18 5.30 -8.69
CA GLU A 35 17.66 6.31 -7.75
C GLU A 35 16.14 6.49 -7.90
N VAL A 36 15.65 6.51 -9.14
CA VAL A 36 14.20 6.57 -9.40
C VAL A 36 13.49 5.37 -8.79
N ILE A 37 14.03 4.19 -9.00
CA ILE A 37 13.45 2.96 -8.48
C ILE A 37 13.47 2.96 -6.95
N ARG A 38 14.57 3.38 -6.32
CA ARG A 38 14.65 3.43 -4.85
C ARG A 38 13.63 4.38 -4.26
N GLU A 39 13.44 5.54 -4.87
CA GLU A 39 12.43 6.49 -4.41
C GLU A 39 11.03 5.92 -4.55
N ALA A 40 10.73 5.31 -5.70
CA ALA A 40 9.45 4.67 -5.94
C ALA A 40 9.18 3.56 -4.91
N MET A 41 10.19 2.79 -4.57
CA MET A 41 10.06 1.73 -3.58
C MET A 41 9.85 2.27 -2.17
N ARG A 42 10.50 3.38 -1.82
CA ARG A 42 10.26 4.03 -0.52
C ARG A 42 8.82 4.51 -0.42
N ASP A 43 8.31 5.13 -1.47
CA ASP A 43 6.93 5.59 -1.52
C ASP A 43 5.93 4.44 -1.45
N TRP A 44 6.19 3.38 -2.19
CA TRP A 44 5.35 2.18 -2.17
C TRP A 44 5.33 1.54 -0.78
N LYS A 45 6.50 1.44 -0.15
CA LYS A 45 6.63 0.86 1.19
C LYS A 45 5.84 1.66 2.22
N ALA A 46 5.91 2.99 2.15
CA ALA A 46 5.15 3.86 3.04
C ALA A 46 3.64 3.67 2.85
N LYS A 47 3.17 3.64 1.61
CA LYS A 47 1.75 3.39 1.29
C LYS A 47 1.31 2.01 1.77
N HIS A 48 2.13 1.00 1.51
CA HIS A 48 1.81 -0.37 1.90
C HIS A 48 1.70 -0.51 3.41
N SER A 49 2.63 0.10 4.15
CA SER A 49 2.59 0.09 5.62
C SER A 49 1.33 0.76 6.15
N LEU A 50 0.93 1.88 5.54
CA LEU A 50 -0.32 2.56 5.92
C LEU A 50 -1.54 1.68 5.64
N GLN A 51 -1.59 1.01 4.49
CA GLN A 51 -2.67 0.09 4.16
C GLN A 51 -2.77 -1.07 5.15
N VAL A 52 -1.63 -1.63 5.56
CA VAL A 52 -1.60 -2.70 6.56
C VAL A 52 -2.21 -2.21 7.88
N LEU A 53 -1.86 -1.00 8.31
CA LEU A 53 -2.44 -0.41 9.51
C LEU A 53 -3.94 -0.17 9.37
N GLU A 54 -4.39 0.30 8.21
CA GLU A 54 -5.82 0.52 7.95
C GLU A 54 -6.60 -0.79 7.98
N PHE A 55 -6.07 -1.86 7.41
CA PHE A 55 -6.70 -3.18 7.47
C PHE A 55 -6.74 -3.73 8.90
N ALA A 56 -5.67 -3.54 9.66
CA ALA A 56 -5.64 -3.95 11.06
C ALA A 56 -6.71 -3.21 11.88
N SER A 57 -6.86 -1.91 11.65
CA SER A 57 -7.90 -1.10 12.28
C SER A 57 -9.30 -1.58 11.90
N LEU A 58 -9.51 -1.89 10.63
CA LEU A 58 -10.80 -2.40 10.16
C LEU A 58 -11.12 -3.76 10.81
N LYS A 59 -10.13 -4.65 10.88
CA LYS A 59 -10.29 -5.94 11.53
C LYS A 59 -10.67 -5.78 13.00
N ALA A 60 -10.01 -4.87 13.71
CA ALA A 60 -10.32 -4.59 15.11
C ALA A 60 -11.76 -4.09 15.28
N ASP A 61 -12.23 -3.24 14.37
CA ASP A 61 -13.61 -2.75 14.41
C ASP A 61 -14.62 -3.88 14.14
N ILE A 62 -14.30 -4.79 13.23
CA ILE A 62 -15.14 -5.95 12.94
C ILE A 62 -15.21 -6.86 14.17
N ASP A 63 -14.07 -7.17 14.76
CA ASP A 63 -14.00 -8.03 15.94
C ASP A 63 -14.79 -7.42 17.11
N LYS A 64 -14.68 -6.12 17.31
CA LYS A 64 -15.45 -5.41 18.32
C LYS A 64 -16.95 -5.47 18.02
N GLY A 65 -17.33 -5.24 16.76
CA GLY A 65 -18.75 -5.31 16.36
C GLY A 65 -19.34 -6.69 16.60
N LEU A 66 -18.59 -7.75 16.26
CA LEU A 66 -19.04 -9.11 16.50
C LEU A 66 -19.18 -9.43 18.00
N ALA A 67 -18.24 -8.95 18.80
CA ALA A 67 -18.31 -9.11 20.26
C ALA A 67 -19.51 -8.37 20.84
N ASP A 68 -19.79 -7.16 20.36
CA ASP A 68 -20.94 -6.37 20.81
C ASP A 68 -22.27 -7.04 20.43
N LEU A 69 -22.35 -7.63 19.25
CA LEU A 69 -23.51 -8.40 18.83
C LEU A 69 -23.74 -9.63 19.72
N ALA A 70 -22.67 -10.36 20.03
CA ALA A 70 -22.73 -11.51 20.92
C ALA A 70 -23.17 -11.13 22.33
N ALA A 71 -22.84 -9.91 22.78
CA ALA A 71 -23.24 -9.37 24.08
C ALA A 71 -24.61 -8.70 24.05
N GLY A 72 -25.30 -8.66 22.91
CA GLY A 72 -26.57 -7.99 22.76
C GLY A 72 -26.50 -6.47 22.62
N LYS A 73 -25.29 -5.94 22.39
CA LYS A 73 -25.07 -4.50 22.22
C LYS A 73 -24.99 -4.18 20.73
N THR A 74 -26.10 -3.80 20.14
CA THR A 74 -26.14 -3.50 18.69
C THR A 74 -26.15 -2.02 18.37
N LYS A 75 -26.18 -1.18 19.40
CA LYS A 75 -26.47 0.25 19.26
C LYS A 75 -25.42 1.01 18.43
N ASP A 76 -24.16 0.63 18.56
CA ASP A 76 -23.04 1.30 17.87
C ASP A 76 -22.50 0.52 16.67
N PHE A 77 -23.11 -0.59 16.35
CA PHE A 77 -22.67 -1.42 15.25
C PHE A 77 -23.32 -0.99 13.93
N ASP A 78 -22.50 -0.55 12.99
CA ASP A 78 -22.93 -0.13 11.68
C ASP A 78 -22.24 -0.97 10.60
N PRO A 79 -22.90 -2.05 10.14
CA PRO A 79 -22.31 -2.91 9.12
C PRO A 79 -22.03 -2.17 7.81
N ALA A 80 -22.85 -1.22 7.45
CA ALA A 80 -22.69 -0.46 6.21
C ALA A 80 -21.39 0.35 6.22
N ARG A 81 -21.04 0.95 7.36
CA ARG A 81 -19.79 1.70 7.52
C ARG A 81 -18.57 0.80 7.37
N ILE A 82 -18.62 -0.39 7.96
CA ILE A 82 -17.53 -1.37 7.89
C ILE A 82 -17.36 -1.86 6.45
N ILE A 83 -18.45 -2.17 5.77
CA ILE A 83 -18.43 -2.60 4.37
C ILE A 83 -17.85 -1.51 3.48
N LYS A 84 -18.26 -0.26 3.70
CA LYS A 84 -17.75 0.89 2.95
C LYS A 84 -16.25 1.06 3.15
N ARG A 85 -15.75 0.94 4.39
CA ARG A 85 -14.32 1.00 4.67
C ARG A 85 -13.57 -0.12 3.98
N GLY A 86 -14.08 -1.34 4.03
CA GLY A 86 -13.47 -2.49 3.36
C GLY A 86 -13.36 -2.28 1.87
N ARG A 87 -14.42 -1.81 1.22
CA ARG A 87 -14.42 -1.52 -0.22
C ARG A 87 -13.41 -0.44 -0.57
N LYS A 88 -13.32 0.60 0.24
CA LYS A 88 -12.37 1.69 0.03
C LYS A 88 -10.93 1.20 0.13
N LEU A 89 -10.63 0.36 1.10
CA LEU A 89 -9.29 -0.21 1.26
C LEU A 89 -8.93 -1.15 0.12
N LEU A 90 -9.87 -1.96 -0.35
CA LEU A 90 -9.66 -2.83 -1.50
C LEU A 90 -9.44 -2.03 -2.79
N ALA A 91 -10.14 -0.92 -2.96
CA ALA A 91 -9.95 -0.05 -4.12
C ALA A 91 -8.57 0.59 -4.13
N LYS A 92 -8.00 0.90 -2.97
CA LYS A 92 -6.62 1.43 -2.86
C LYS A 92 -5.56 0.40 -3.23
N ARG A 93 -5.87 -0.88 -3.12
CA ARG A 93 -5.01 -1.95 -3.59
C ARG A 93 -5.19 -2.11 -5.08
N SER A 94 -4.98 -1.05 -5.82
CA SER A 94 -5.20 -1.05 -7.24
C SER A 94 -4.47 -2.21 -7.89
N PRO A 95 -5.18 -3.11 -8.54
CA PRO A 95 -4.50 -4.05 -9.39
C PRO A 95 -3.92 -3.26 -10.54
N SER A 96 -2.67 -3.39 -10.73
CA SER A 96 -2.13 -2.86 -11.96
C SER A 96 -2.75 -3.63 -13.10
N ALA A 97 -3.29 -2.93 -13.98
CA ALA A 97 -3.75 -3.55 -15.20
C ALA A 97 -2.60 -4.19 -15.94
#